data_42a3b4787019085f20cc11a41187ff94
#
_entry.id   42a3b4787019085f20cc11a41187ff94
#
_cell.length_a   1.000
_cell.length_b   1.000
_cell.length_c   1.000
_cell.angle_alpha   90.00
_cell.angle_beta   90.00
_cell.angle_gamma   90.00
#
_symmetry.space_group_name_H-M   'P 1'
#
loop_
_entity.id
_entity.type
_entity.pdbx_description
1 polymer ?
#
loop_
_entity_poly.entity_id
_entity_poly.type
_entity_poly.pdbx_seq_one_letter_code
_entity_poly.pdbx_strand_id
1 'polypeptide(L)'
;YEIMPSLVGSEMCIRDSIIRLSAKGQPFCFLAQRQKTMKQYEDKELLEKIQKYIGELSYTHEPENLYMPIEYVLGLGGKRIRPVLMLMAYNLYKDDVEKIYQQAAALETYHNFTLLHDDLMDKADMRRNRPTVHKKWDENTAILSGDAMLILSFKMMMESCPLEYISEVTATFSKAALEVCDGQQWDMDFEKRLDVTVDEYMNMICLKTSVLLAASLKIGAILGGASAEDANLLYDFGIKMGLAFQLQDDYLDVYADSSVFGKNIGGDICSNKKTFMLITALEKSSGK
;
A
#
# COMPACT_ATOMS: atom_id res chain seq x y z
N TYR A 1 -2.73 -15.64 10.13
CA TYR A 1 -2.71 -16.15 8.73
C TYR A 1 -4.11 -16.34 8.14
N GLU A 2 -5.17 -16.42 8.96
CA GLU A 2 -6.56 -16.64 8.49
C GLU A 2 -7.50 -15.43 8.64
N ILE A 3 -7.00 -14.25 9.00
CA ILE A 3 -7.85 -13.07 9.23
C ILE A 3 -8.14 -12.29 7.93
N MET A 4 -7.38 -12.57 6.88
CA MET A 4 -7.71 -12.06 5.54
C MET A 4 -8.95 -12.71 4.89
N PRO A 5 -9.38 -13.95 5.20
CA PRO A 5 -10.65 -14.45 4.68
C PRO A 5 -11.86 -13.62 5.07
N SER A 6 -11.87 -12.89 6.17
CA SER A 6 -13.04 -12.07 6.55
C SER A 6 -13.08 -10.69 5.89
N LEU A 7 -11.94 -10.11 5.51
CA LEU A 7 -11.88 -8.90 4.65
C LEU A 7 -11.91 -9.28 3.16
N VAL A 8 -11.37 -10.44 2.81
CA VAL A 8 -11.32 -11.03 1.46
C VAL A 8 -12.47 -12.02 1.26
N GLY A 9 -13.03 -12.60 2.30
CA GLY A 9 -14.26 -13.41 2.26
C GLY A 9 -15.52 -12.61 1.94
N SER A 10 -15.35 -11.31 1.81
CA SER A 10 -16.20 -10.41 1.04
C SER A 10 -15.59 -10.08 -0.33
N GLU A 11 -14.90 -11.02 -1.01
CA GLU A 11 -14.38 -10.80 -2.38
C GLU A 11 -15.48 -10.29 -3.31
N MET A 12 -16.67 -10.84 -3.16
CA MET A 12 -17.89 -10.31 -3.77
C MET A 12 -18.22 -8.90 -3.25
N CYS A 13 -17.85 -8.55 -2.03
CA CYS A 13 -18.22 -7.29 -1.41
C CYS A 13 -17.31 -6.11 -1.83
N ILE A 14 -16.00 -6.31 -1.97
CA ILE A 14 -15.08 -5.25 -2.45
C ILE A 14 -15.37 -4.97 -3.91
N ARG A 15 -15.48 -6.01 -4.73
CA ARG A 15 -15.81 -5.90 -6.16
C ARG A 15 -17.21 -5.33 -6.37
N ASP A 16 -18.22 -5.83 -5.67
CA ASP A 16 -19.60 -5.35 -5.76
C ASP A 16 -19.73 -3.92 -5.19
N SER A 17 -18.93 -3.57 -4.19
CA SER A 17 -18.89 -2.20 -3.65
C SER A 17 -18.20 -1.24 -4.62
N ILE A 18 -17.11 -1.64 -5.27
CA ILE A 18 -16.45 -0.87 -6.33
C ILE A 18 -17.42 -0.69 -7.52
N ILE A 19 -18.08 -1.76 -7.95
CA ILE A 19 -19.08 -1.73 -9.04
C ILE A 19 -20.27 -0.85 -8.67
N ARG A 20 -20.78 -0.91 -7.44
CA ARG A 20 -21.90 -0.08 -6.97
C ARG A 20 -21.54 1.40 -6.82
N LEU A 21 -20.28 1.72 -6.51
CA LEU A 21 -19.81 3.10 -6.43
C LEU A 21 -19.68 3.72 -7.83
N SER A 22 -19.15 2.99 -8.82
CA SER A 22 -19.03 3.45 -10.20
C SER A 22 -20.39 3.59 -10.92
N ALA A 23 -21.43 2.89 -10.45
CA ALA A 23 -22.74 2.87 -11.07
C ALA A 23 -23.63 4.09 -10.75
N LYS A 24 -23.24 4.97 -9.83
CA LYS A 24 -24.07 6.12 -9.44
C LYS A 24 -24.11 7.28 -10.45
N GLY A 25 -23.27 7.28 -11.49
CA GLY A 25 -23.13 8.41 -12.43
C GLY A 25 -23.34 8.08 -13.92
N GLN A 26 -23.39 6.82 -14.35
CA GLN A 26 -23.55 6.44 -15.76
C GLN A 26 -24.72 5.46 -15.98
N PRO A 27 -25.33 5.42 -17.17
CA PRO A 27 -26.38 4.44 -17.42
C PRO A 27 -25.83 3.02 -17.25
N PHE A 28 -26.33 2.35 -16.25
CA PHE A 28 -26.00 1.01 -15.76
C PHE A 28 -25.81 -0.07 -16.86
N CYS A 29 -26.36 0.18 -18.03
CA CYS A 29 -26.39 -0.74 -19.14
C CYS A 29 -25.03 -0.89 -19.84
N PHE A 30 -24.21 0.16 -19.92
CA PHE A 30 -22.99 0.12 -20.73
C PHE A 30 -21.81 -0.56 -20.00
N LEU A 31 -21.62 -0.28 -18.73
CA LEU A 31 -20.61 -0.95 -17.90
C LEU A 31 -20.98 -2.42 -17.67
N ALA A 32 -22.24 -2.71 -17.40
CA ALA A 32 -22.72 -4.08 -17.22
C ALA A 32 -22.64 -4.95 -18.51
N GLN A 33 -22.83 -4.34 -19.70
CA GLN A 33 -22.64 -5.04 -20.97
C GLN A 33 -21.17 -5.29 -21.29
N ARG A 34 -20.30 -4.32 -21.01
CA ARG A 34 -18.85 -4.44 -21.25
C ARG A 34 -18.22 -5.48 -20.33
N GLN A 35 -18.65 -5.54 -19.06
CA GLN A 35 -18.19 -6.55 -18.10
C GLN A 35 -18.57 -7.99 -18.45
N LYS A 36 -19.65 -8.21 -19.20
CA LYS A 36 -20.06 -9.57 -19.65
C LYS A 36 -19.13 -10.19 -20.69
N THR A 37 -18.35 -9.37 -21.40
CA THR A 37 -17.47 -9.82 -22.50
C THR A 37 -15.99 -9.80 -22.16
N MET A 38 -15.61 -9.07 -21.10
CA MET A 38 -14.23 -8.95 -20.65
C MET A 38 -13.85 -10.05 -19.67
N LYS A 39 -12.60 -10.54 -19.77
CA LYS A 39 -12.06 -11.44 -18.75
C LYS A 39 -11.95 -10.70 -17.42
N GLN A 40 -12.59 -11.26 -16.41
CA GLN A 40 -12.47 -10.80 -15.03
C GLN A 40 -11.49 -11.72 -14.31
N TYR A 41 -10.49 -11.13 -13.70
CA TYR A 41 -9.48 -11.84 -12.92
C TYR A 41 -9.87 -11.89 -11.44
N GLU A 42 -9.59 -13.00 -10.78
CA GLU A 42 -9.65 -13.09 -9.32
C GLU A 42 -8.39 -12.49 -8.70
N ASP A 43 -8.49 -12.05 -7.44
CA ASP A 43 -7.38 -11.46 -6.68
C ASP A 43 -6.17 -12.40 -6.61
N LYS A 44 -6.40 -13.70 -6.39
CA LYS A 44 -5.33 -14.72 -6.35
C LYS A 44 -4.63 -14.86 -7.69
N GLU A 45 -5.38 -14.84 -8.80
CA GLU A 45 -4.79 -14.89 -10.14
C GLU A 45 -3.91 -13.65 -10.40
N LEU A 46 -4.39 -12.46 -10.02
CA LEU A 46 -3.63 -11.22 -10.13
C LEU A 46 -2.39 -11.23 -9.23
N LEU A 47 -2.52 -11.76 -8.01
CA LEU A 47 -1.39 -11.91 -7.09
C LEU A 47 -0.30 -12.81 -7.67
N GLU A 48 -0.64 -13.97 -8.20
CA GLU A 48 0.30 -14.90 -8.82
C GLU A 48 1.02 -14.25 -10.01
N LYS A 49 0.27 -13.56 -10.88
CA LYS A 49 0.81 -12.87 -12.06
C LYS A 49 1.80 -11.77 -11.67
N ILE A 50 1.43 -10.91 -10.71
CA ILE A 50 2.31 -9.81 -10.31
C ILE A 50 3.50 -10.28 -9.48
N GLN A 51 3.36 -11.33 -8.67
CA GLN A 51 4.49 -11.93 -7.95
C GLN A 51 5.50 -12.52 -8.93
N LYS A 52 5.03 -13.22 -9.97
CA LYS A 52 5.88 -13.73 -11.03
C LYS A 52 6.63 -12.60 -11.71
N TYR A 53 5.93 -11.55 -12.14
CA TYR A 53 6.53 -10.39 -12.80
C TYR A 53 7.61 -9.72 -11.93
N ILE A 54 7.31 -9.45 -10.64
CA ILE A 54 8.27 -8.84 -9.71
C ILE A 54 9.49 -9.75 -9.51
N GLY A 55 9.30 -11.07 -9.44
CA GLY A 55 10.38 -12.05 -9.30
C GLY A 55 11.28 -12.19 -10.53
N GLU A 56 10.79 -11.79 -11.70
CA GLU A 56 11.56 -11.78 -12.97
C GLU A 56 12.28 -10.44 -13.22
N LEU A 57 11.99 -9.38 -12.42
CA LEU A 57 12.72 -8.13 -12.51
C LEU A 57 14.16 -8.32 -12.03
N SER A 58 15.11 -7.97 -12.89
CA SER A 58 16.53 -8.02 -12.56
C SER A 58 17.01 -6.63 -12.16
N TYR A 59 17.64 -6.56 -11.00
CA TYR A 59 18.29 -5.36 -10.49
C TYR A 59 19.82 -5.52 -10.46
N THR A 60 20.36 -6.52 -11.21
CA THR A 60 21.80 -6.79 -11.27
C THR A 60 22.53 -5.69 -12.05
N HIS A 61 22.98 -4.70 -11.32
CA HIS A 61 23.77 -3.58 -11.81
C HIS A 61 24.95 -3.30 -10.88
N GLU A 62 25.99 -2.70 -11.42
CA GLU A 62 27.06 -2.13 -10.63
C GLU A 62 26.67 -0.74 -10.09
N PRO A 63 27.03 -0.39 -8.86
CA PRO A 63 27.74 -1.23 -7.89
C PRO A 63 26.81 -2.23 -7.17
N GLU A 64 27.26 -3.48 -7.02
CA GLU A 64 26.44 -4.58 -6.43
C GLU A 64 25.83 -4.22 -5.07
N ASN A 65 26.60 -3.60 -4.20
CA ASN A 65 26.15 -3.23 -2.84
C ASN A 65 24.98 -2.23 -2.83
N LEU A 66 24.69 -1.56 -3.92
CA LEU A 66 23.52 -0.70 -4.07
C LEU A 66 22.28 -1.52 -4.43
N TYR A 67 22.43 -2.50 -5.32
CA TYR A 67 21.29 -3.22 -5.93
C TYR A 67 20.94 -4.55 -5.25
N MET A 68 21.91 -5.25 -4.65
CA MET A 68 21.65 -6.48 -3.88
C MET A 68 20.62 -6.28 -2.75
N PRO A 69 20.65 -5.19 -1.96
CA PRO A 69 19.62 -4.94 -0.95
C PRO A 69 18.24 -4.71 -1.54
N ILE A 70 18.12 -4.10 -2.73
CA ILE A 70 16.86 -3.89 -3.45
C ILE A 70 16.24 -5.23 -3.81
N GLU A 71 17.03 -6.10 -4.45
CA GLU A 71 16.62 -7.46 -4.82
C GLU A 71 16.21 -8.27 -3.58
N TYR A 72 17.00 -8.17 -2.51
CA TYR A 72 16.71 -8.82 -1.24
C TYR A 72 15.36 -8.36 -0.65
N VAL A 73 15.11 -7.07 -0.55
CA VAL A 73 13.87 -6.54 0.05
C VAL A 73 12.65 -6.92 -0.78
N LEU A 74 12.71 -6.80 -2.10
CA LEU A 74 11.63 -7.21 -2.99
C LEU A 74 11.40 -8.72 -2.96
N GLY A 75 12.46 -9.50 -2.79
CA GLY A 75 12.43 -10.95 -2.65
C GLY A 75 11.90 -11.46 -1.30
N LEU A 76 11.77 -10.62 -0.26
CA LEU A 76 11.18 -11.01 1.02
C LEU A 76 9.71 -11.43 0.92
N GLY A 77 9.08 -11.25 -0.23
CA GLY A 77 7.67 -11.56 -0.43
C GLY A 77 6.74 -10.50 0.16
N GLY A 78 5.50 -10.88 0.44
CA GLY A 78 4.47 -10.02 1.02
C GLY A 78 3.12 -10.22 0.37
N LYS A 79 2.08 -9.58 0.92
CA LYS A 79 0.68 -9.70 0.46
C LYS A 79 0.43 -9.00 -0.88
N ARG A 80 1.34 -8.15 -1.35
CA ARG A 80 1.24 -7.41 -2.62
C ARG A 80 -0.11 -6.72 -2.83
N ILE A 81 -0.70 -6.20 -1.77
CA ILE A 81 -2.05 -5.61 -1.81
C ILE A 81 -2.12 -4.44 -2.79
N ARG A 82 -1.13 -3.54 -2.77
CA ARG A 82 -1.11 -2.33 -3.62
C ARG A 82 -1.07 -2.63 -5.11
N PRO A 83 -0.14 -3.46 -5.60
CA PRO A 83 -0.15 -3.84 -7.00
C PRO A 83 -1.41 -4.62 -7.40
N VAL A 84 -1.93 -5.53 -6.55
CA VAL A 84 -3.17 -6.26 -6.85
C VAL A 84 -4.35 -5.29 -6.97
N LEU A 85 -4.50 -4.33 -6.05
CA LEU A 85 -5.55 -3.31 -6.13
C LEU A 85 -5.46 -2.46 -7.40
N MET A 86 -4.25 -2.09 -7.85
CA MET A 86 -4.08 -1.40 -9.11
C MET A 86 -4.56 -2.24 -10.29
N LEU A 87 -4.17 -3.52 -10.33
CA LEU A 87 -4.60 -4.44 -11.39
C LEU A 87 -6.12 -4.68 -11.38
N MET A 88 -6.72 -4.81 -10.18
CA MET A 88 -8.18 -4.93 -10.04
C MET A 88 -8.91 -3.69 -10.55
N ALA A 89 -8.44 -2.49 -10.19
CA ALA A 89 -9.04 -1.24 -10.65
C ALA A 89 -8.93 -1.08 -12.19
N TYR A 90 -7.78 -1.44 -12.76
CA TYR A 90 -7.61 -1.50 -14.21
C TYR A 90 -8.57 -2.50 -14.87
N ASN A 91 -8.73 -3.69 -14.26
CA ASN A 91 -9.58 -4.77 -14.78
C ASN A 91 -11.08 -4.44 -14.75
N LEU A 92 -11.51 -3.37 -14.09
CA LEU A 92 -12.87 -2.86 -14.23
C LEU A 92 -13.14 -2.30 -15.64
N TYR A 93 -12.07 -1.88 -16.36
CA TYR A 93 -12.15 -1.17 -17.63
C TYR A 93 -11.50 -1.92 -18.79
N LYS A 94 -10.47 -2.73 -18.54
CA LYS A 94 -9.70 -3.51 -19.53
C LYS A 94 -9.29 -4.86 -18.99
N ASP A 95 -9.07 -5.85 -19.85
CA ASP A 95 -8.69 -7.22 -19.48
C ASP A 95 -7.23 -7.58 -19.78
N ASP A 96 -6.47 -6.69 -20.41
CA ASP A 96 -5.05 -6.84 -20.72
C ASP A 96 -4.15 -6.31 -19.58
N VAL A 97 -4.35 -6.84 -18.37
CA VAL A 97 -3.73 -6.37 -17.12
C VAL A 97 -2.20 -6.40 -17.14
N GLU A 98 -1.61 -7.23 -17.99
CA GLU A 98 -0.16 -7.33 -18.19
C GLU A 98 0.47 -6.03 -18.71
N LYS A 99 -0.29 -5.16 -19.37
CA LYS A 99 0.19 -3.86 -19.86
C LYS A 99 0.59 -2.90 -18.74
N ILE A 100 0.09 -3.11 -17.53
CA ILE A 100 0.38 -2.23 -16.39
C ILE A 100 1.15 -2.93 -15.26
N TYR A 101 1.75 -4.11 -15.51
CA TYR A 101 2.54 -4.79 -14.49
C TYR A 101 3.74 -3.95 -14.01
N GLN A 102 4.35 -3.17 -14.91
CA GLN A 102 5.45 -2.29 -14.54
C GLN A 102 5.01 -1.20 -13.57
N GLN A 103 3.87 -0.55 -13.80
CA GLN A 103 3.32 0.46 -12.91
C GLN A 103 2.88 -0.16 -11.56
N ALA A 104 2.31 -1.36 -11.59
CA ALA A 104 1.97 -2.09 -10.38
C ALA A 104 3.22 -2.48 -9.57
N ALA A 105 4.29 -2.92 -10.24
CA ALA A 105 5.59 -3.19 -9.61
C ALA A 105 6.27 -1.91 -9.09
N ALA A 106 6.10 -0.77 -9.77
CA ALA A 106 6.59 0.53 -9.32
C ALA A 106 6.01 0.90 -7.93
N LEU A 107 4.70 0.73 -7.74
CA LEU A 107 4.06 0.95 -6.44
C LEU A 107 4.60 0.02 -5.35
N GLU A 108 4.84 -1.23 -5.68
CA GLU A 108 5.41 -2.18 -4.72
C GLU A 108 6.87 -1.85 -4.39
N THR A 109 7.63 -1.38 -5.39
CA THR A 109 9.01 -0.91 -5.18
C THR A 109 9.03 0.31 -4.26
N TYR A 110 8.15 1.29 -4.50
CA TYR A 110 7.98 2.44 -3.62
C TYR A 110 7.59 2.00 -2.20
N HIS A 111 6.61 1.12 -2.06
CA HIS A 111 6.21 0.64 -0.74
C HIS A 111 7.35 -0.08 0.00
N ASN A 112 8.15 -0.90 -0.69
CA ASN A 112 9.29 -1.57 -0.05
C ASN A 112 10.42 -0.58 0.28
N PHE A 113 10.58 0.51 -0.47
CA PHE A 113 11.42 1.64 -0.09
C PHE A 113 11.00 2.22 1.27
N THR A 114 9.71 2.55 1.43
CA THR A 114 9.22 3.10 2.70
C THR A 114 9.44 2.14 3.87
N LEU A 115 9.23 0.83 3.66
CA LEU A 115 9.49 -0.18 4.69
C LEU A 115 10.99 -0.30 5.04
N LEU A 116 11.88 -0.15 4.07
CA LEU A 116 13.32 -0.23 4.28
C LEU A 116 13.82 0.92 5.14
N HIS A 117 13.36 2.16 4.86
CA HIS A 117 13.71 3.34 5.66
C HIS A 117 13.01 3.33 7.03
N ASP A 118 11.76 2.89 7.11
CA ASP A 118 11.02 2.71 8.36
C ASP A 118 11.76 1.73 9.30
N ASP A 119 12.22 0.58 8.79
CA ASP A 119 13.03 -0.38 9.55
C ASP A 119 14.31 0.21 10.12
N LEU A 120 14.94 1.11 9.38
CA LEU A 120 16.16 1.81 9.84
C LEU A 120 15.83 2.84 10.91
N MET A 121 14.77 3.64 10.73
CA MET A 121 14.32 4.66 11.68
C MET A 121 13.90 4.01 13.00
N ASP A 122 13.16 2.92 12.95
CA ASP A 122 12.67 2.14 14.10
C ASP A 122 13.76 1.22 14.69
N LYS A 123 14.95 1.13 14.07
CA LYS A 123 16.04 0.20 14.45
C LYS A 123 15.57 -1.27 14.53
N ALA A 124 14.63 -1.66 13.69
CA ALA A 124 14.04 -2.97 13.69
C ALA A 124 15.06 -4.05 13.26
N ASP A 125 15.21 -5.11 14.04
CA ASP A 125 16.17 -6.18 13.72
C ASP A 125 15.68 -7.08 12.58
N MET A 126 14.37 -7.29 12.48
CA MET A 126 13.77 -8.29 11.60
C MET A 126 12.55 -7.74 10.87
N ARG A 127 12.40 -8.13 9.60
CA ARG A 127 11.17 -7.97 8.81
C ARG A 127 10.84 -9.28 8.10
N ARG A 128 9.60 -9.73 8.24
CA ARG A 128 9.13 -11.01 7.64
C ARG A 128 10.04 -12.20 7.96
N ASN A 129 10.49 -12.29 9.22
CA ASN A 129 11.40 -13.30 9.74
C ASN A 129 12.78 -13.34 9.05
N ARG A 130 13.21 -12.22 8.48
CA ARG A 130 14.55 -12.04 7.90
C ARG A 130 15.19 -10.77 8.47
N PRO A 131 16.53 -10.71 8.58
CA PRO A 131 17.21 -9.49 9.01
C PRO A 131 16.84 -8.29 8.13
N THR A 132 16.68 -7.12 8.74
CA THR A 132 16.50 -5.86 8.00
C THR A 132 17.78 -5.49 7.24
N VAL A 133 17.68 -4.59 6.25
CA VAL A 133 18.84 -4.24 5.40
C VAL A 133 19.98 -3.67 6.23
N HIS A 134 19.70 -2.75 7.17
CA HIS A 134 20.75 -2.17 8.01
C HIS A 134 21.40 -3.17 8.97
N LYS A 135 20.75 -4.29 9.28
CA LYS A 135 21.35 -5.39 10.08
C LYS A 135 22.13 -6.37 9.22
N LYS A 136 21.72 -6.58 7.98
CA LYS A 136 22.37 -7.52 7.07
C LYS A 136 23.57 -6.90 6.35
N TRP A 137 23.51 -5.60 6.05
CA TRP A 137 24.61 -4.80 5.48
C TRP A 137 25.03 -3.74 6.49
N ASP A 138 24.60 -2.51 6.31
CA ASP A 138 24.85 -1.36 7.19
C ASP A 138 23.82 -0.24 6.96
N GLU A 139 23.85 0.78 7.79
CA GLU A 139 22.91 1.91 7.75
C GLU A 139 23.06 2.74 6.45
N ASN A 140 24.27 3.00 5.98
CA ASN A 140 24.51 3.77 4.76
C ASN A 140 23.99 3.02 3.53
N THR A 141 24.21 1.71 3.48
CA THR A 141 23.66 0.84 2.43
C THR A 141 22.13 0.88 2.45
N ALA A 142 21.50 0.84 3.63
CA ALA A 142 20.06 0.94 3.74
C ALA A 142 19.54 2.29 3.20
N ILE A 143 20.19 3.41 3.55
CA ILE A 143 19.82 4.74 3.04
C ILE A 143 19.92 4.78 1.51
N LEU A 144 21.11 4.47 0.97
CA LEU A 144 21.35 4.61 -0.47
C LEU A 144 20.49 3.64 -1.32
N SER A 145 20.31 2.42 -0.85
CA SER A 145 19.45 1.45 -1.57
C SER A 145 17.98 1.89 -1.53
N GLY A 146 17.52 2.45 -0.42
CA GLY A 146 16.18 3.04 -0.32
C GLY A 146 16.00 4.22 -1.27
N ASP A 147 16.98 5.17 -1.32
CA ASP A 147 16.95 6.30 -2.26
C ASP A 147 16.91 5.81 -3.71
N ALA A 148 17.72 4.80 -4.03
CA ALA A 148 17.69 4.19 -5.37
C ALA A 148 16.33 3.55 -5.68
N MET A 149 15.69 2.86 -4.71
CA MET A 149 14.34 2.29 -4.87
C MET A 149 13.29 3.38 -5.12
N LEU A 150 13.39 4.52 -4.42
CA LEU A 150 12.52 5.67 -4.64
C LEU A 150 12.61 6.14 -6.09
N ILE A 151 13.82 6.38 -6.61
CA ILE A 151 14.02 6.84 -8.00
C ILE A 151 13.60 5.77 -9.00
N LEU A 152 13.92 4.50 -8.75
CA LEU A 152 13.48 3.38 -9.59
C LEU A 152 11.97 3.27 -9.68
N SER A 153 11.25 3.49 -8.58
CA SER A 153 9.79 3.46 -8.57
C SER A 153 9.18 4.53 -9.47
N PHE A 154 9.71 5.75 -9.44
CA PHE A 154 9.28 6.82 -10.35
C PHE A 154 9.63 6.51 -11.81
N LYS A 155 10.85 6.01 -12.07
CA LYS A 155 11.25 5.58 -13.40
C LYS A 155 10.29 4.52 -13.95
N MET A 156 10.04 3.45 -13.19
CA MET A 156 9.15 2.36 -13.59
C MET A 156 7.70 2.84 -13.80
N MET A 157 7.21 3.76 -12.95
CA MET A 157 5.85 4.31 -13.08
C MET A 157 5.66 5.04 -14.42
N MET A 158 6.68 5.78 -14.90
CA MET A 158 6.60 6.65 -16.06
C MET A 158 7.01 5.97 -17.35
N GLU A 159 7.98 5.05 -17.32
CA GLU A 159 8.68 4.54 -18.52
C GLU A 159 7.76 3.89 -19.55
N SER A 160 6.74 3.16 -19.11
CA SER A 160 5.75 2.51 -20.00
C SER A 160 4.36 3.12 -19.88
N CYS A 161 4.24 4.30 -19.24
CA CYS A 161 2.96 4.98 -19.11
C CYS A 161 2.55 5.62 -20.45
N PRO A 162 1.32 5.39 -20.95
CA PRO A 162 0.83 6.07 -22.13
C PRO A 162 0.88 7.60 -21.96
N LEU A 163 1.31 8.31 -22.99
CA LEU A 163 1.52 9.77 -22.95
C LEU A 163 0.27 10.55 -22.53
N GLU A 164 -0.91 10.05 -22.89
CA GLU A 164 -2.20 10.64 -22.53
C GLU A 164 -2.49 10.62 -21.03
N TYR A 165 -1.92 9.66 -20.28
CA TYR A 165 -2.15 9.48 -18.84
C TYR A 165 -0.96 9.90 -17.98
N ILE A 166 0.23 10.11 -18.55
CA ILE A 166 1.48 10.31 -17.81
C ILE A 166 1.42 11.47 -16.82
N SER A 167 0.76 12.55 -17.19
CA SER A 167 0.64 13.74 -16.34
C SER A 167 -0.21 13.44 -15.08
N GLU A 168 -1.36 12.79 -15.27
CA GLU A 168 -2.28 12.48 -14.16
C GLU A 168 -1.74 11.36 -13.28
N VAL A 169 -1.15 10.33 -13.88
CA VAL A 169 -0.49 9.23 -13.15
C VAL A 169 0.67 9.77 -12.30
N THR A 170 1.54 10.60 -12.89
CA THR A 170 2.67 11.19 -12.17
C THR A 170 2.22 12.11 -11.05
N ALA A 171 1.22 12.96 -11.30
CA ALA A 171 0.65 13.83 -10.27
C ALA A 171 0.03 13.04 -9.11
N THR A 172 -0.73 11.98 -9.41
CA THR A 172 -1.33 11.12 -8.40
C THR A 172 -0.28 10.39 -7.58
N PHE A 173 0.74 9.81 -8.24
CA PHE A 173 1.80 9.07 -7.57
C PHE A 173 2.69 9.97 -6.72
N SER A 174 3.15 11.10 -7.27
CA SER A 174 4.03 12.03 -6.54
C SER A 174 3.34 12.67 -5.34
N LYS A 175 2.04 13.00 -5.46
CA LYS A 175 1.25 13.47 -4.33
C LYS A 175 1.20 12.44 -3.22
N ALA A 176 0.80 11.19 -3.53
CA ALA A 176 0.73 10.13 -2.53
C ALA A 176 2.11 9.83 -1.92
N ALA A 177 3.19 9.87 -2.72
CA ALA A 177 4.54 9.67 -2.24
C ALA A 177 4.96 10.74 -1.20
N LEU A 178 4.63 12.00 -1.45
CA LEU A 178 4.90 13.09 -0.50
C LEU A 178 4.03 12.95 0.75
N GLU A 179 2.75 12.68 0.60
CA GLU A 179 1.81 12.48 1.71
C GLU A 179 2.25 11.33 2.64
N VAL A 180 2.84 10.25 2.10
CA VAL A 180 3.42 9.16 2.92
C VAL A 180 4.61 9.67 3.76
N CYS A 181 5.46 10.55 3.22
CA CYS A 181 6.53 11.17 4.00
C CYS A 181 5.98 12.05 5.12
N ASP A 182 4.94 12.86 4.84
CA ASP A 182 4.26 13.67 5.86
C ASP A 182 3.68 12.78 6.96
N GLY A 183 3.02 11.67 6.59
CA GLY A 183 2.47 10.71 7.54
C GLY A 183 3.53 10.04 8.41
N GLN A 184 4.68 9.70 7.84
CA GLN A 184 5.81 9.14 8.58
C GLN A 184 6.39 10.16 9.57
N GLN A 185 6.52 11.44 9.17
CA GLN A 185 6.99 12.49 10.06
C GLN A 185 6.05 12.70 11.24
N TRP A 186 4.71 12.73 10.98
CA TRP A 186 3.73 12.81 12.06
C TRP A 186 3.80 11.63 13.02
N ASP A 187 3.98 10.40 12.53
CA ASP A 187 4.12 9.20 13.38
C ASP A 187 5.32 9.33 14.33
N MET A 188 6.48 9.78 13.82
CA MET A 188 7.68 10.04 14.63
C MET A 188 7.50 11.17 15.65
N ASP A 189 6.82 12.25 15.26
CA ASP A 189 6.58 13.38 16.15
C ASP A 189 5.62 13.03 17.29
N PHE A 190 4.63 12.17 17.02
CA PHE A 190 3.65 11.72 18.00
C PHE A 190 4.27 10.85 19.10
N GLU A 191 5.36 10.15 18.86
CA GLU A 191 6.06 9.39 19.90
C GLU A 191 6.48 10.27 21.09
N LYS A 192 6.79 11.55 20.83
CA LYS A 192 7.26 12.53 21.83
C LYS A 192 6.14 13.33 22.47
N ARG A 193 4.91 13.22 21.98
CA ARG A 193 3.75 13.97 22.45
C ARG A 193 2.86 13.11 23.36
N LEU A 194 2.18 13.77 24.31
CA LEU A 194 1.19 13.15 25.20
C LEU A 194 -0.24 13.64 24.95
N ASP A 195 -0.39 14.64 24.07
CA ASP A 195 -1.60 15.37 23.76
C ASP A 195 -2.16 15.07 22.36
N VAL A 196 -1.74 13.97 21.76
CA VAL A 196 -2.22 13.55 20.43
C VAL A 196 -3.69 13.21 20.48
N THR A 197 -4.49 13.85 19.63
CA THR A 197 -5.93 13.61 19.50
C THR A 197 -6.24 12.49 18.51
N VAL A 198 -7.47 11.95 18.62
CA VAL A 198 -7.98 10.96 17.64
C VAL A 198 -7.95 11.50 16.22
N ASP A 199 -8.33 12.76 16.01
CA ASP A 199 -8.35 13.38 14.66
C ASP A 199 -6.95 13.52 14.08
N GLU A 200 -5.93 13.89 14.87
CA GLU A 200 -4.54 13.93 14.44
C GLU A 200 -4.04 12.53 14.08
N TYR A 201 -4.36 11.53 14.90
CA TYR A 201 -4.03 10.15 14.63
C TYR A 201 -4.67 9.65 13.33
N MET A 202 -5.98 9.89 13.13
CA MET A 202 -6.70 9.51 11.91
C MET A 202 -6.09 10.17 10.65
N ASN A 203 -5.65 11.42 10.75
CA ASN A 203 -4.95 12.10 9.67
C ASN A 203 -3.58 11.45 9.39
N MET A 204 -2.80 11.16 10.43
CA MET A 204 -1.49 10.51 10.29
C MET A 204 -1.61 9.15 9.59
N ILE A 205 -2.52 8.26 10.02
CA ILE A 205 -2.69 6.95 9.37
C ILE A 205 -3.27 7.07 7.96
N CYS A 206 -4.08 8.10 7.70
CA CYS A 206 -4.52 8.40 6.35
C CYS A 206 -3.31 8.66 5.45
N LEU A 207 -2.42 9.57 5.84
CA LEU A 207 -1.24 9.95 5.08
C LEU A 207 -0.22 8.80 5.00
N LYS A 208 0.11 8.16 6.12
CA LYS A 208 1.13 7.09 6.17
C LYS A 208 0.70 5.83 5.40
N THR A 209 -0.58 5.45 5.46
CA THR A 209 -1.04 4.14 4.98
C THR A 209 -2.07 4.24 3.85
N SER A 210 -3.12 5.07 4.00
CA SER A 210 -4.29 5.01 3.12
C SER A 210 -4.05 5.64 1.76
N VAL A 211 -3.31 6.75 1.68
CA VAL A 211 -3.09 7.49 0.43
C VAL A 211 -2.43 6.65 -0.66
N LEU A 212 -1.51 5.76 -0.29
CA LEU A 212 -0.84 4.91 -1.28
C LEU A 212 -1.75 3.77 -1.79
N LEU A 213 -2.66 3.26 -0.95
CA LEU A 213 -3.71 2.32 -1.38
C LEU A 213 -4.71 3.01 -2.32
N ALA A 214 -5.09 4.24 -1.97
CA ALA A 214 -5.97 5.06 -2.80
C ALA A 214 -5.35 5.42 -4.14
N ALA A 215 -4.07 5.80 -4.16
CA ALA A 215 -3.31 6.03 -5.39
C ALA A 215 -3.22 4.78 -6.27
N SER A 216 -3.06 3.59 -5.66
CA SER A 216 -3.05 2.31 -6.41
C SER A 216 -4.33 2.13 -7.22
N LEU A 217 -5.48 2.30 -6.57
CA LEU A 217 -6.79 2.18 -7.21
C LEU A 217 -7.01 3.26 -8.28
N LYS A 218 -6.69 4.52 -7.95
CA LYS A 218 -6.87 5.62 -8.88
C LYS A 218 -6.00 5.49 -10.12
N ILE A 219 -4.72 5.15 -9.97
CA ILE A 219 -3.80 4.97 -11.10
C ILE A 219 -4.26 3.80 -11.98
N GLY A 220 -4.66 2.67 -11.38
CA GLY A 220 -5.22 1.55 -12.13
C GLY A 220 -6.44 1.94 -12.96
N ALA A 221 -7.35 2.72 -12.39
CA ALA A 221 -8.52 3.25 -13.09
C ALA A 221 -8.15 4.19 -14.24
N ILE A 222 -7.25 5.16 -14.02
CA ILE A 222 -6.76 6.08 -15.06
C ILE A 222 -6.18 5.30 -16.24
N LEU A 223 -5.27 4.36 -15.98
CA LEU A 223 -4.64 3.53 -17.03
C LEU A 223 -5.66 2.63 -17.72
N GLY A 224 -6.72 2.24 -17.04
CA GLY A 224 -7.88 1.55 -17.60
C GLY A 224 -8.75 2.42 -18.52
N GLY A 225 -8.62 3.74 -18.46
CA GLY A 225 -9.43 4.70 -19.20
C GLY A 225 -10.73 5.06 -18.50
N ALA A 226 -10.74 5.02 -17.16
CA ALA A 226 -11.86 5.50 -16.35
C ALA A 226 -12.13 6.99 -16.54
N SER A 227 -13.35 7.42 -16.26
CA SER A 227 -13.64 8.85 -16.10
C SER A 227 -12.91 9.43 -14.88
N ALA A 228 -12.67 10.73 -14.87
CA ALA A 228 -12.10 11.40 -13.71
C ALA A 228 -12.97 11.22 -12.44
N GLU A 229 -14.30 11.17 -12.59
CA GLU A 229 -15.24 10.93 -11.50
C GLU A 229 -15.05 9.53 -10.93
N ASP A 230 -15.03 8.48 -11.76
CA ASP A 230 -14.84 7.10 -11.32
C ASP A 230 -13.46 6.90 -10.68
N ALA A 231 -12.41 7.49 -11.25
CA ALA A 231 -11.07 7.42 -10.70
C ALA A 231 -10.98 8.06 -9.30
N ASN A 232 -11.70 9.18 -9.08
CA ASN A 232 -11.79 9.82 -7.77
C ASN A 232 -12.64 9.01 -6.77
N LEU A 233 -13.73 8.40 -7.20
CA LEU A 233 -14.52 7.49 -6.35
C LEU A 233 -13.69 6.27 -5.88
N LEU A 234 -12.85 5.71 -6.76
CA LEU A 234 -11.94 4.63 -6.41
C LEU A 234 -10.83 5.10 -5.45
N TYR A 235 -10.35 6.34 -5.60
CA TYR A 235 -9.45 6.97 -4.64
C TYR A 235 -10.09 7.06 -3.25
N ASP A 236 -11.30 7.61 -3.15
CA ASP A 236 -12.03 7.77 -1.89
C ASP A 236 -12.33 6.42 -1.23
N PHE A 237 -12.64 5.40 -2.02
CA PHE A 237 -12.77 4.04 -1.53
C PHE A 237 -11.44 3.53 -0.94
N GLY A 238 -10.32 3.76 -1.62
CA GLY A 238 -8.99 3.39 -1.16
C GLY A 238 -8.60 4.05 0.17
N ILE A 239 -8.95 5.33 0.35
CA ILE A 239 -8.77 6.05 1.63
C ILE A 239 -9.53 5.34 2.75
N LYS A 240 -10.82 5.08 2.58
CA LYS A 240 -11.66 4.44 3.61
C LYS A 240 -11.19 3.02 3.93
N MET A 241 -10.80 2.26 2.90
CA MET A 241 -10.25 0.91 3.06
C MET A 241 -8.93 0.94 3.84
N GLY A 242 -8.04 1.88 3.54
CA GLY A 242 -6.75 2.01 4.23
C GLY A 242 -6.90 2.40 5.70
N LEU A 243 -7.83 3.32 6.01
CA LEU A 243 -8.16 3.67 7.39
C LEU A 243 -8.70 2.47 8.18
N ALA A 244 -9.65 1.73 7.60
CA ALA A 244 -10.20 0.53 8.22
C ALA A 244 -9.13 -0.55 8.44
N PHE A 245 -8.21 -0.71 7.48
CA PHE A 245 -7.11 -1.66 7.58
C PHE A 245 -6.16 -1.30 8.74
N GLN A 246 -5.79 -0.01 8.89
CA GLN A 246 -4.88 0.40 9.95
C GLN A 246 -5.53 0.29 11.33
N LEU A 247 -6.79 0.72 11.48
CA LEU A 247 -7.54 0.56 12.73
C LEU A 247 -7.67 -0.92 13.14
N GLN A 248 -7.80 -1.82 12.17
CA GLN A 248 -7.82 -3.25 12.42
C GLN A 248 -6.44 -3.77 12.84
N ASP A 249 -5.35 -3.28 12.23
CA ASP A 249 -3.97 -3.67 12.60
C ASP A 249 -3.68 -3.25 14.06
N ASP A 250 -4.02 -2.03 14.43
CA ASP A 250 -3.91 -1.53 15.82
C ASP A 250 -4.70 -2.37 16.82
N TYR A 251 -5.95 -2.73 16.45
CA TYR A 251 -6.78 -3.59 17.29
C TYR A 251 -6.15 -4.96 17.49
N LEU A 252 -5.61 -5.54 16.42
CA LEU A 252 -4.98 -6.86 16.46
C LEU A 252 -3.64 -6.85 17.22
N ASP A 253 -2.89 -5.74 17.19
CA ASP A 253 -1.66 -5.61 17.98
C ASP A 253 -1.95 -5.70 19.50
N VAL A 254 -3.13 -5.27 19.95
CA VAL A 254 -3.51 -5.31 21.36
C VAL A 254 -4.24 -6.60 21.75
N TYR A 255 -5.12 -7.12 20.88
CA TYR A 255 -6.11 -8.14 21.26
C TYR A 255 -5.98 -9.47 20.50
N ALA A 256 -5.08 -9.58 19.53
CA ALA A 256 -4.93 -10.84 18.81
C ALA A 256 -4.28 -11.92 19.68
N ASP A 257 -4.54 -13.18 19.33
CA ASP A 257 -3.78 -14.32 19.87
C ASP A 257 -2.41 -14.38 19.17
N SER A 258 -1.32 -14.44 19.95
CA SER A 258 0.06 -14.48 19.44
C SER A 258 0.30 -15.67 18.52
N SER A 259 -0.41 -16.78 18.73
CA SER A 259 -0.33 -17.98 17.90
C SER A 259 -0.91 -17.77 16.47
N VAL A 260 -1.83 -16.82 16.35
CA VAL A 260 -2.54 -16.51 15.09
C VAL A 260 -1.91 -15.31 14.36
N PHE A 261 -1.50 -14.30 15.13
CA PHE A 261 -1.04 -13.01 14.55
C PHE A 261 0.41 -13.05 14.03
N GLY A 262 1.25 -13.98 14.54
CA GLY A 262 2.62 -14.16 14.06
C GLY A 262 3.59 -13.00 14.34
N LYS A 263 3.18 -12.02 15.16
CA LYS A 263 3.99 -10.92 15.69
C LYS A 263 3.92 -10.94 17.23
N ASN A 264 4.87 -10.28 17.89
CA ASN A 264 4.75 -10.01 19.32
C ASN A 264 3.58 -9.06 19.57
N ILE A 265 2.70 -9.42 20.50
CA ILE A 265 1.56 -8.60 20.91
C ILE A 265 2.07 -7.41 21.72
N GLY A 266 1.45 -6.23 21.53
CA GLY A 266 1.78 -5.02 22.26
C GLY A 266 3.07 -4.34 21.77
N GLY A 267 3.49 -4.62 20.55
CA GLY A 267 4.64 -3.95 19.91
C GLY A 267 4.48 -2.43 19.87
N ASP A 268 3.30 -1.95 19.53
CA ASP A 268 2.98 -0.52 19.48
C ASP A 268 3.02 0.13 20.87
N ILE A 269 2.58 -0.57 21.90
CA ILE A 269 2.67 -0.08 23.29
C ILE A 269 4.13 0.02 23.73
N CYS A 270 4.94 -1.01 23.45
CA CYS A 270 6.37 -1.00 23.78
C CYS A 270 7.14 0.11 23.06
N SER A 271 6.74 0.45 21.85
CA SER A 271 7.32 1.53 21.03
C SER A 271 6.73 2.90 21.31
N ASN A 272 5.84 3.03 22.34
CA ASN A 272 5.16 4.28 22.69
C ASN A 272 4.36 4.91 21.54
N LYS A 273 3.88 4.09 20.59
CA LYS A 273 3.06 4.59 19.47
C LYS A 273 1.69 5.05 19.96
N LYS A 274 1.23 6.17 19.43
CA LYS A 274 -0.06 6.77 19.80
C LYS A 274 -1.15 6.22 18.88
N THR A 275 -1.60 4.98 19.20
CA THR A 275 -2.67 4.31 18.46
C THR A 275 -4.05 4.80 18.87
N PHE A 276 -5.07 4.56 18.06
CA PHE A 276 -6.47 4.86 18.38
C PHE A 276 -6.87 4.28 19.74
N MET A 277 -6.43 3.06 20.04
CA MET A 277 -6.75 2.38 21.29
C MET A 277 -6.14 3.08 22.49
N LEU A 278 -4.86 3.47 22.42
CA LEU A 278 -4.16 4.14 23.50
C LEU A 278 -4.74 5.55 23.74
N ILE A 279 -4.94 6.34 22.69
CA ILE A 279 -5.50 7.71 22.78
C ILE A 279 -6.88 7.66 23.46
N THR A 280 -7.78 6.80 22.96
CA THR A 280 -9.13 6.65 23.53
C THR A 280 -9.12 6.18 24.98
N ALA A 281 -8.20 5.28 25.35
CA ALA A 281 -8.06 4.82 26.74
C ALA A 281 -7.60 5.96 27.66
N LEU A 282 -6.64 6.78 27.23
CA LEU A 282 -6.15 7.92 27.99
C LEU A 282 -7.23 9.00 28.17
N GLU A 283 -7.97 9.34 27.12
CA GLU A 283 -9.09 10.30 27.20
C GLU A 283 -10.15 9.84 28.22
N LYS A 284 -10.54 8.56 28.18
CA LYS A 284 -11.53 8.00 29.12
C LYS A 284 -11.01 7.88 30.56
N SER A 285 -9.71 7.69 30.76
CA SER A 285 -9.10 7.60 32.09
C SER A 285 -8.92 8.96 32.76
N SER A 286 -8.69 10.01 31.97
CA SER A 286 -8.52 11.39 32.45
C SER A 286 -9.82 12.03 32.94
N GLY A 287 -10.96 11.43 32.66
CA GLY A 287 -12.29 11.85 33.15
C GLY A 287 -12.72 11.23 34.47
N LYS A 288 -11.82 10.49 35.15
CA LYS A 288 -11.99 9.97 36.49
C LYS A 288 -11.03 10.65 37.46
#